data_ba2a9695fd97caf748e756264870db5c
#
_entry.id   ba2a9695fd97caf748e756264870db5c
#
_cell.length_a   1.000
_cell.length_b   1.000
_cell.length_c   1.000
_cell.angle_alpha   90.00
_cell.angle_beta   90.00
_cell.angle_gamma   90.00
#
_symmetry.space_group_name_H-M   'P 1'
#
loop_
_entity.id
_entity.type
_entity.pdbx_description
1 polymer ?
#
loop_
_entity_poly.entity_id
_entity_poly.type
_entity_poly.pdbx_seq_one_letter_code
_entity_poly.pdbx_strand_id
1 'polypeptide(L)'
;TVAVVTQTEKYAAVLTVYDSSGAEIYQWSSSRRILDISFDKDGSGCCISTFSSSGGALRSVIYYVTFDSTEEKMKSEQLETLAVAVQRNDNGDYWVVGDTCFYKLDSNGKILMQYEYPEELSDYALTDTTAAVAFDGIQRKTGTLAVFRSDSDGDKPDSVVYTQSGKPKKMTAENKKVILLGEDNIEAYDSAGNLLATAAVSSEYLDFVYLNDSVYFLGLHEINKIAFET
;
A
#
# COMPACT_ATOMS: atom_id res chain seq x y z
N THR A 1 -17.48 -9.02 -1.45
CA THR A 1 -17.76 -7.57 -1.41
C THR A 1 -17.07 -6.91 -2.59
N VAL A 2 -17.75 -5.97 -3.27
CA VAL A 2 -17.23 -5.20 -4.40
C VAL A 2 -17.53 -3.73 -4.16
N ALA A 3 -16.53 -2.86 -4.35
CA ALA A 3 -16.70 -1.42 -4.34
C ALA A 3 -16.75 -0.87 -5.77
N VAL A 4 -17.70 0.01 -6.03
CA VAL A 4 -17.82 0.75 -7.28
C VAL A 4 -17.78 2.23 -6.99
N VAL A 5 -16.88 2.94 -7.67
CA VAL A 5 -16.77 4.40 -7.56
C VAL A 5 -17.32 5.05 -8.81
N THR A 6 -18.27 5.96 -8.62
CA THR A 6 -18.86 6.75 -9.69
C THR A 6 -18.77 8.25 -9.38
N GLN A 7 -19.08 9.08 -10.34
CA GLN A 7 -19.17 10.54 -10.20
C GLN A 7 -20.59 10.99 -10.55
N THR A 8 -21.08 12.01 -9.87
CA THR A 8 -22.37 12.64 -10.16
C THR A 8 -22.19 14.15 -10.35
N GLU A 9 -23.23 14.85 -10.77
CA GLU A 9 -23.20 16.32 -10.87
C GLU A 9 -22.97 17.00 -9.51
N LYS A 10 -23.39 16.34 -8.42
CA LYS A 10 -23.30 16.89 -7.05
C LYS A 10 -22.05 16.50 -6.31
N TYR A 11 -21.51 15.29 -6.57
CA TYR A 11 -20.39 14.72 -5.82
C TYR A 11 -19.26 14.31 -6.75
N ALA A 12 -18.03 14.65 -6.36
CA ALA A 12 -16.82 14.27 -7.08
C ALA A 12 -16.56 12.76 -7.03
N ALA A 13 -17.07 12.09 -5.99
CA ALA A 13 -17.06 10.64 -5.89
C ALA A 13 -18.29 10.13 -5.11
N VAL A 14 -18.85 9.02 -5.56
CA VAL A 14 -19.85 8.21 -4.85
C VAL A 14 -19.31 6.79 -4.83
N LEU A 15 -19.05 6.28 -3.62
CA LEU A 15 -18.70 4.89 -3.37
C LEU A 15 -19.98 4.12 -3.10
N THR A 16 -20.18 3.03 -3.82
CA THR A 16 -21.26 2.05 -3.58
C THR A 16 -20.62 0.69 -3.35
N VAL A 17 -21.01 0.03 -2.28
CA VAL A 17 -20.49 -1.29 -1.89
C VAL A 17 -21.61 -2.31 -2.04
N TYR A 18 -21.29 -3.43 -2.72
CA TYR A 18 -22.20 -4.54 -2.98
C TYR A 18 -21.69 -5.81 -2.28
N ASP A 19 -22.60 -6.60 -1.79
CA ASP A 19 -22.32 -7.94 -1.26
C ASP A 19 -22.12 -8.98 -2.37
N SER A 20 -21.89 -10.24 -2.00
CA SER A 20 -21.71 -11.34 -2.94
C SER A 20 -22.99 -11.70 -3.73
N SER A 21 -24.16 -11.23 -3.30
CA SER A 21 -25.43 -11.41 -4.04
C SER A 21 -25.68 -10.30 -5.05
N GLY A 22 -24.86 -9.24 -5.03
CA GLY A 22 -25.04 -8.01 -5.83
C GLY A 22 -26.01 -7.01 -5.19
N ALA A 23 -26.40 -7.20 -3.92
CA ALA A 23 -27.20 -6.22 -3.20
C ALA A 23 -26.31 -5.07 -2.69
N GLU A 24 -26.80 -3.84 -2.84
CA GLU A 24 -26.15 -2.66 -2.27
C GLU A 24 -26.26 -2.73 -0.74
N ILE A 25 -25.11 -2.67 -0.06
CA ILE A 25 -25.03 -2.73 1.41
C ILE A 25 -24.54 -1.41 2.02
N TYR A 26 -23.90 -0.54 1.24
CA TYR A 26 -23.40 0.73 1.72
C TYR A 26 -23.24 1.75 0.59
N GLN A 27 -23.46 3.03 0.91
CA GLN A 27 -23.17 4.12 0.01
C GLN A 27 -22.55 5.31 0.78
N TRP A 28 -21.50 5.89 0.21
CA TRP A 28 -20.83 7.08 0.74
C TRP A 28 -20.52 8.06 -0.39
N SER A 29 -20.58 9.36 -0.11
CA SER A 29 -20.34 10.38 -1.13
C SER A 29 -19.45 11.51 -0.63
N SER A 30 -18.64 12.06 -1.53
CA SER A 30 -17.66 13.10 -1.20
C SER A 30 -17.55 14.15 -2.30
N SER A 31 -17.23 15.40 -1.88
CA SER A 31 -16.77 16.45 -2.80
C SER A 31 -15.31 16.30 -3.21
N ARG A 32 -14.58 15.33 -2.60
CA ARG A 32 -13.21 14.94 -2.96
C ARG A 32 -13.25 13.72 -3.86
N ARG A 33 -12.22 13.54 -4.70
CA ARG A 33 -12.07 12.33 -5.50
C ARG A 33 -11.49 11.21 -4.66
N ILE A 34 -11.97 9.98 -4.85
CA ILE A 34 -11.37 8.78 -4.27
C ILE A 34 -10.16 8.39 -5.11
N LEU A 35 -9.08 8.01 -4.44
CA LEU A 35 -7.86 7.53 -5.05
C LEU A 35 -7.64 6.04 -4.77
N ASP A 36 -7.92 5.60 -3.53
CA ASP A 36 -7.76 4.21 -3.13
C ASP A 36 -8.84 3.80 -2.12
N ILE A 37 -9.17 2.50 -2.11
CA ILE A 37 -10.09 1.86 -1.19
C ILE A 37 -9.50 0.51 -0.76
N SER A 38 -9.33 0.34 0.55
CA SER A 38 -8.87 -0.92 1.14
C SER A 38 -9.92 -1.45 2.11
N PHE A 39 -10.42 -2.65 1.86
CA PHE A 39 -11.39 -3.32 2.72
C PHE A 39 -10.72 -3.90 3.96
N ASP A 40 -11.45 -3.91 5.08
CA ASP A 40 -11.09 -4.73 6.22
C ASP A 40 -11.10 -6.21 5.83
N LYS A 41 -10.28 -7.00 6.50
CA LYS A 41 -10.12 -8.43 6.24
C LYS A 41 -11.43 -9.23 6.39
N ASP A 42 -12.30 -8.78 7.30
CA ASP A 42 -13.62 -9.37 7.54
C ASP A 42 -14.72 -8.78 6.64
N GLY A 43 -14.41 -7.77 5.85
CA GLY A 43 -15.35 -7.11 4.94
C GLY A 43 -16.39 -6.24 5.64
N SER A 44 -16.19 -5.88 6.92
CA SER A 44 -17.14 -5.07 7.71
C SER A 44 -17.05 -3.58 7.44
N GLY A 45 -15.94 -3.12 6.86
CA GLY A 45 -15.67 -1.72 6.58
C GLY A 45 -14.59 -1.54 5.52
N CYS A 46 -14.21 -0.29 5.28
CA CYS A 46 -13.08 0.05 4.42
C CYS A 46 -12.43 1.38 4.79
N CYS A 47 -11.15 1.47 4.46
CA CYS A 47 -10.44 2.74 4.39
C CYS A 47 -10.64 3.37 3.02
N ILE A 48 -10.73 4.69 2.97
CA ILE A 48 -10.91 5.44 1.74
C ILE A 48 -9.88 6.56 1.71
N SER A 49 -8.98 6.53 0.73
CA SER A 49 -8.10 7.65 0.43
C SER A 49 -8.79 8.60 -0.54
N THR A 50 -8.81 9.88 -0.19
CA THR A 50 -9.38 10.93 -1.04
C THR A 50 -8.38 12.04 -1.27
N PHE A 51 -8.54 12.76 -2.39
CA PHE A 51 -7.73 13.94 -2.64
C PHE A 51 -8.56 15.10 -3.19
N SER A 52 -8.02 16.30 -3.02
CA SER A 52 -8.48 17.53 -3.66
C SER A 52 -7.31 18.43 -3.97
N SER A 53 -7.45 19.31 -4.95
CA SER A 53 -6.49 20.39 -5.23
C SER A 53 -6.99 21.67 -4.61
N SER A 54 -6.13 22.36 -3.86
CA SER A 54 -6.38 23.67 -3.30
C SER A 54 -5.11 24.51 -3.37
N GLY A 55 -5.18 25.67 -4.02
CA GLY A 55 -4.01 26.55 -4.17
C GLY A 55 -2.85 25.94 -4.98
N GLY A 56 -3.14 24.97 -5.87
CA GLY A 56 -2.12 24.29 -6.67
C GLY A 56 -1.45 23.10 -5.98
N ALA A 57 -1.71 22.86 -4.69
CA ALA A 57 -1.21 21.69 -3.97
C ALA A 57 -2.27 20.57 -3.93
N LEU A 58 -1.83 19.33 -4.11
CA LEU A 58 -2.64 18.14 -3.89
C LEU A 58 -2.61 17.78 -2.41
N ARG A 59 -3.76 17.47 -1.85
CA ARG A 59 -3.92 17.15 -0.44
C ARG A 59 -4.90 16.02 -0.26
N SER A 60 -4.54 15.07 0.59
CA SER A 60 -5.36 13.90 0.87
C SER A 60 -6.03 13.97 2.24
N VAL A 61 -7.14 13.27 2.37
CA VAL A 61 -7.81 12.97 3.63
C VAL A 61 -8.20 11.51 3.59
N ILE A 62 -7.92 10.81 4.67
CA ILE A 62 -8.25 9.41 4.85
C ILE A 62 -9.53 9.30 5.67
N TYR A 63 -10.41 8.42 5.25
CA TYR A 63 -11.63 8.08 5.98
C TYR A 63 -11.64 6.58 6.28
N TYR A 64 -12.26 6.23 7.40
CA TYR A 64 -12.64 4.86 7.68
C TYR A 64 -14.14 4.80 7.94
N VAL A 65 -14.82 3.88 7.29
CA VAL A 65 -16.26 3.65 7.37
C VAL A 65 -16.55 2.18 7.62
N THR A 66 -17.65 1.91 8.34
CA THR A 66 -18.19 0.57 8.51
C THR A 66 -19.55 0.49 7.83
N PHE A 67 -19.89 -0.67 7.28
CA PHE A 67 -21.09 -0.81 6.45
C PHE A 67 -22.40 -0.95 7.24
N ASP A 68 -22.30 -1.02 8.56
CA ASP A 68 -23.43 -1.01 9.51
C ASP A 68 -23.83 0.40 9.99
N SER A 69 -23.11 1.44 9.57
CA SER A 69 -23.29 2.82 10.04
C SER A 69 -23.19 3.81 8.88
N THR A 70 -24.00 4.86 8.92
CA THR A 70 -23.89 6.00 8.00
C THR A 70 -22.85 7.03 8.43
N GLU A 71 -22.31 6.90 9.65
CA GLU A 71 -21.32 7.81 10.19
C GLU A 71 -19.90 7.34 9.86
N GLU A 72 -19.05 8.29 9.48
CA GLU A 72 -17.61 8.05 9.33
C GLU A 72 -17.03 7.71 10.71
N LYS A 73 -16.38 6.56 10.85
CA LYS A 73 -15.74 6.13 12.11
C LYS A 73 -14.43 6.87 12.36
N MET A 74 -13.74 7.24 11.28
CA MET A 74 -12.52 8.04 11.33
C MET A 74 -12.44 8.98 10.13
N LYS A 75 -11.90 10.15 10.36
CA LYS A 75 -11.48 11.11 9.36
C LYS A 75 -10.15 11.71 9.78
N SER A 76 -9.13 11.57 8.97
CA SER A 76 -7.82 12.13 9.27
C SER A 76 -7.79 13.65 9.17
N GLU A 77 -6.78 14.24 9.77
CA GLU A 77 -6.33 15.57 9.37
C GLU A 77 -5.88 15.57 7.89
N GLN A 78 -5.69 16.76 7.34
CA GLN A 78 -5.30 16.91 5.96
C GLN A 78 -3.82 16.62 5.78
N LEU A 79 -3.51 15.63 4.91
CA LEU A 79 -2.15 15.23 4.58
C LEU A 79 -1.66 16.01 3.35
N GLU A 80 -0.43 16.51 3.43
CA GLU A 80 0.21 17.26 2.33
C GLU A 80 0.95 16.31 1.36
N THR A 81 0.21 15.34 0.83
CA THR A 81 0.67 14.33 -0.12
C THR A 81 -0.52 13.82 -0.93
N LEU A 82 -0.25 13.19 -2.07
CA LEU A 82 -1.20 12.38 -2.80
C LEU A 82 -1.17 10.95 -2.23
N ALA A 83 -2.11 10.60 -1.35
CA ALA A 83 -2.17 9.30 -0.69
C ALA A 83 -2.64 8.21 -1.67
N VAL A 84 -1.68 7.54 -2.30
CA VAL A 84 -1.90 6.54 -3.37
C VAL A 84 -2.38 5.19 -2.84
N ALA A 85 -2.15 4.90 -1.55
CA ALA A 85 -2.68 3.71 -0.90
C ALA A 85 -2.96 3.95 0.58
N VAL A 86 -3.93 3.22 1.11
CA VAL A 86 -4.28 3.21 2.53
C VAL A 86 -4.66 1.81 2.98
N GLN A 87 -4.28 1.42 4.19
CA GLN A 87 -4.71 0.18 4.82
C GLN A 87 -4.77 0.33 6.33
N ARG A 88 -5.80 -0.26 6.95
CA ARG A 88 -5.89 -0.40 8.40
C ARG A 88 -5.04 -1.59 8.84
N ASN A 89 -4.22 -1.39 9.87
CA ASN A 89 -3.39 -2.45 10.44
C ASN A 89 -4.10 -3.18 11.60
N ASP A 90 -3.47 -4.23 12.11
CA ASP A 90 -4.01 -5.07 13.18
C ASP A 90 -4.12 -4.36 14.54
N ASN A 91 -3.41 -3.25 14.76
CA ASN A 91 -3.55 -2.40 15.95
C ASN A 91 -4.70 -1.39 15.84
N GLY A 92 -5.34 -1.30 14.65
CA GLY A 92 -6.38 -0.32 14.37
C GLY A 92 -5.87 1.05 13.92
N ASP A 93 -4.56 1.21 13.74
CA ASP A 93 -3.93 2.36 13.12
C ASP A 93 -3.99 2.24 11.58
N TYR A 94 -3.57 3.29 10.88
CA TYR A 94 -3.62 3.30 9.41
C TYR A 94 -2.24 3.54 8.82
N TRP A 95 -1.89 2.72 7.84
CA TRP A 95 -0.81 2.94 6.90
C TRP A 95 -1.29 3.81 5.75
N VAL A 96 -0.52 4.84 5.40
CA VAL A 96 -0.82 5.69 4.25
C VAL A 96 0.45 5.88 3.43
N VAL A 97 0.42 5.39 2.21
CA VAL A 97 1.49 5.62 1.22
C VAL A 97 1.13 6.86 0.42
N GLY A 98 1.92 7.89 0.53
CA GLY A 98 1.82 9.08 -0.30
C GLY A 98 2.82 9.03 -1.46
N ASP A 99 2.73 10.00 -2.37
CA ASP A 99 3.68 10.16 -3.47
C ASP A 99 5.06 10.66 -3.01
N THR A 100 5.12 11.35 -1.88
CA THR A 100 6.36 11.95 -1.34
C THR A 100 6.71 11.52 0.06
N CYS A 101 5.77 10.92 0.79
CA CYS A 101 5.99 10.48 2.18
C CYS A 101 5.02 9.39 2.59
N PHE A 102 5.44 8.59 3.57
CA PHE A 102 4.63 7.58 4.24
C PHE A 102 4.14 8.12 5.58
N TYR A 103 2.89 7.80 5.95
CA TYR A 103 2.33 8.13 7.25
C TYR A 103 1.85 6.88 7.98
N LYS A 104 1.99 6.91 9.32
CA LYS A 104 1.20 6.11 10.24
C LYS A 104 0.24 7.05 10.96
N LEU A 105 -1.06 6.76 10.91
CA LEU A 105 -2.09 7.50 11.64
C LEU A 105 -2.64 6.62 12.75
N ASP A 106 -3.00 7.24 13.88
CA ASP A 106 -3.72 6.53 14.95
C ASP A 106 -5.18 6.22 14.56
N SER A 107 -5.87 5.49 15.40
CA SER A 107 -7.29 5.13 15.22
C SER A 107 -8.25 6.32 15.10
N ASN A 108 -7.82 7.53 15.48
CA ASN A 108 -8.57 8.78 15.35
C ASN A 108 -8.16 9.60 14.12
N GLY A 109 -7.19 9.12 13.34
CA GLY A 109 -6.69 9.80 12.14
C GLY A 109 -5.62 10.86 12.38
N LYS A 110 -5.04 10.91 13.61
CA LYS A 110 -3.92 11.79 13.93
C LYS A 110 -2.60 11.19 13.47
N ILE A 111 -1.71 12.02 12.94
CA ILE A 111 -0.37 11.58 12.52
C ILE A 111 0.44 11.13 13.74
N LEU A 112 0.85 9.85 13.74
CA LEU A 112 1.81 9.27 14.67
C LEU A 112 3.24 9.34 14.11
N MET A 113 3.38 9.12 12.79
CA MET A 113 4.65 9.13 12.09
C MET A 113 4.48 9.72 10.70
N GLN A 114 5.50 10.48 10.27
CA GLN A 114 5.69 10.92 8.90
C GLN A 114 7.12 10.60 8.48
N TYR A 115 7.27 9.87 7.39
CA TYR A 115 8.57 9.54 6.81
C TYR A 115 8.65 10.09 5.39
N GLU A 116 9.47 11.15 5.22
CA GLU A 116 9.75 11.73 3.90
C GLU A 116 10.65 10.79 3.10
N TYR A 117 10.31 10.57 1.84
CA TYR A 117 11.07 9.68 0.98
C TYR A 117 12.41 10.29 0.60
N PRO A 118 13.51 9.52 0.72
CA PRO A 118 14.83 10.00 0.32
C PRO A 118 14.99 10.10 -1.20
N GLU A 119 14.16 9.35 -1.94
CA GLU A 119 14.21 9.19 -3.40
C GLU A 119 12.78 8.95 -3.93
N GLU A 120 12.61 8.83 -5.25
CA GLU A 120 11.31 8.58 -5.87
C GLU A 120 10.73 7.21 -5.44
N LEU A 121 9.46 7.19 -5.05
CA LEU A 121 8.75 5.96 -4.75
C LEU A 121 8.66 5.08 -6.00
N SER A 122 9.15 3.85 -5.89
CA SER A 122 9.11 2.86 -6.98
C SER A 122 7.91 1.95 -6.87
N ASP A 123 7.71 1.35 -5.71
CA ASP A 123 6.55 0.50 -5.40
C ASP A 123 6.35 0.40 -3.87
N TYR A 124 5.23 -0.19 -3.47
CA TYR A 124 4.86 -0.38 -2.06
C TYR A 124 4.10 -1.69 -1.85
N ALA A 125 4.12 -2.17 -0.61
CA ALA A 125 3.27 -3.28 -0.17
C ALA A 125 2.74 -3.00 1.23
N LEU A 126 1.44 -3.23 1.43
CA LEU A 126 0.75 -3.06 2.70
C LEU A 126 0.11 -4.38 3.13
N THR A 127 0.24 -4.70 4.41
CA THR A 127 -0.49 -5.76 5.10
C THR A 127 -1.01 -5.23 6.43
N ASP A 128 -1.76 -6.05 7.15
CA ASP A 128 -2.21 -5.74 8.51
C ASP A 128 -1.05 -5.60 9.53
N THR A 129 0.10 -6.23 9.30
CA THR A 129 1.23 -6.23 10.24
C THR A 129 2.47 -5.48 9.74
N THR A 130 2.59 -5.29 8.42
CA THR A 130 3.82 -4.77 7.81
C THR A 130 3.46 -3.84 6.65
N ALA A 131 4.10 -2.69 6.62
CA ALA A 131 4.13 -1.83 5.45
C ALA A 131 5.56 -1.73 4.92
N ALA A 132 5.70 -1.66 3.61
CA ALA A 132 7.00 -1.50 2.97
C ALA A 132 6.90 -0.53 1.80
N VAL A 133 7.93 0.28 1.60
CA VAL A 133 8.08 1.19 0.48
C VAL A 133 9.47 1.03 -0.14
N ALA A 134 9.52 0.96 -1.45
CA ALA A 134 10.76 0.81 -2.20
C ALA A 134 11.04 2.05 -3.04
N PHE A 135 12.31 2.44 -3.12
CA PHE A 135 12.77 3.65 -3.80
C PHE A 135 13.76 3.30 -4.91
N ASP A 136 13.69 4.08 -5.98
CA ASP A 136 14.64 4.00 -7.09
C ASP A 136 15.87 4.86 -6.79
N GLY A 137 17.00 4.22 -6.56
CA GLY A 137 18.27 4.90 -6.38
C GLY A 137 18.82 5.49 -7.67
N ILE A 138 18.31 6.64 -8.12
CA ILE A 138 18.70 7.29 -9.39
C ILE A 138 20.22 7.48 -9.53
N GLN A 139 20.94 7.61 -8.43
CA GLN A 139 22.40 7.76 -8.42
C GLN A 139 23.15 6.50 -7.96
N ARG A 140 22.44 5.46 -7.59
CA ARG A 140 22.99 4.20 -7.06
C ARG A 140 22.54 3.04 -7.95
N LYS A 141 23.38 2.00 -8.03
CA LYS A 141 23.00 0.76 -8.72
C LYS A 141 22.05 -0.13 -7.91
N THR A 142 21.66 0.31 -6.72
CA THR A 142 20.85 -0.44 -5.77
C THR A 142 19.66 0.40 -5.35
N GLY A 143 18.49 -0.21 -5.29
CA GLY A 143 17.31 0.40 -4.69
C GLY A 143 17.40 0.45 -3.17
N THR A 144 16.47 1.13 -2.54
CA THR A 144 16.32 1.19 -1.09
C THR A 144 14.94 0.65 -0.71
N LEU A 145 14.86 -0.15 0.34
CA LEU A 145 13.63 -0.68 0.92
C LEU A 145 13.51 -0.19 2.37
N ALA A 146 12.43 0.50 2.71
CA ALA A 146 12.08 0.85 4.08
C ALA A 146 10.88 0.00 4.53
N VAL A 147 11.00 -0.61 5.72
CA VAL A 147 9.99 -1.50 6.30
C VAL A 147 9.49 -0.92 7.62
N PHE A 148 8.18 -0.99 7.83
CA PHE A 148 7.48 -0.53 9.02
C PHE A 148 6.64 -1.67 9.58
N ARG A 149 6.59 -1.79 10.91
CA ARG A 149 5.80 -2.80 11.61
C ARG A 149 4.66 -2.16 12.39
N SER A 150 3.53 -2.86 12.47
CA SER A 150 2.38 -2.41 13.25
C SER A 150 2.68 -2.31 14.74
N ASP A 151 3.49 -3.24 15.27
CA ASP A 151 3.88 -3.33 16.69
C ASP A 151 5.02 -2.38 17.10
N SER A 152 5.46 -1.48 16.21
CA SER A 152 6.50 -0.48 16.49
C SER A 152 5.88 0.88 16.80
N ASP A 153 6.38 1.51 17.88
CA ASP A 153 6.03 2.87 18.30
C ASP A 153 7.04 3.93 17.81
N GLY A 154 7.97 3.52 16.92
CA GLY A 154 8.99 4.40 16.38
C GLY A 154 8.45 5.47 15.46
N ASP A 155 9.18 6.59 15.38
CA ASP A 155 8.93 7.71 14.44
C ASP A 155 9.67 7.54 13.10
N LYS A 156 10.25 6.37 12.85
CA LYS A 156 11.08 6.01 11.70
C LYS A 156 10.77 4.60 11.23
N PRO A 157 11.21 4.23 10.01
CA PRO A 157 11.19 2.83 9.58
C PRO A 157 11.89 1.92 10.58
N ASP A 158 11.36 0.72 10.80
CA ASP A 158 11.99 -0.31 11.62
C ASP A 158 13.28 -0.82 10.99
N SER A 159 13.34 -0.84 9.67
CA SER A 159 14.55 -1.11 8.92
C SER A 159 14.61 -0.33 7.61
N VAL A 160 15.83 0.01 7.19
CA VAL A 160 16.14 0.54 5.88
C VAL A 160 17.30 -0.27 5.32
N VAL A 161 17.07 -0.96 4.22
CA VAL A 161 18.06 -1.83 3.59
C VAL A 161 18.31 -1.42 2.14
N TYR A 162 19.53 -1.65 1.67
CA TYR A 162 19.84 -1.54 0.25
C TYR A 162 19.58 -2.89 -0.41
N THR A 163 18.77 -2.88 -1.46
CA THR A 163 18.47 -4.09 -2.23
C THR A 163 19.71 -4.53 -3.03
N GLN A 164 19.85 -5.83 -3.26
CA GLN A 164 20.94 -6.34 -4.10
C GLN A 164 20.65 -6.11 -5.59
N SER A 165 19.37 -6.07 -5.95
CA SER A 165 18.97 -5.69 -7.29
C SER A 165 19.02 -4.18 -7.49
N GLY A 166 19.15 -3.78 -8.72
CA GLY A 166 19.12 -2.39 -9.11
C GLY A 166 17.79 -1.71 -8.80
N LYS A 167 17.02 -1.42 -9.84
CA LYS A 167 15.73 -0.76 -9.70
C LYS A 167 14.64 -1.70 -9.19
N PRO A 168 13.98 -1.41 -8.04
CA PRO A 168 12.76 -2.11 -7.63
C PRO A 168 11.66 -1.92 -8.68
N LYS A 169 11.04 -3.02 -9.15
CA LYS A 169 9.97 -2.99 -10.15
C LYS A 169 8.61 -3.23 -9.54
N LYS A 170 8.51 -4.25 -8.69
CA LYS A 170 7.26 -4.68 -8.09
C LYS A 170 7.51 -5.32 -6.73
N MET A 171 6.56 -5.12 -5.81
CA MET A 171 6.68 -5.60 -4.45
C MET A 171 5.36 -6.20 -3.96
N THR A 172 5.46 -7.21 -3.11
CA THR A 172 4.35 -7.73 -2.30
C THR A 172 4.82 -8.00 -0.88
N ALA A 173 3.89 -8.07 0.06
CA ALA A 173 4.17 -8.48 1.43
C ALA A 173 3.20 -9.56 1.87
N GLU A 174 3.70 -10.57 2.57
CA GLU A 174 2.92 -11.66 3.13
C GLU A 174 3.61 -12.22 4.38
N ASN A 175 2.86 -12.51 5.44
CA ASN A 175 3.36 -13.18 6.64
C ASN A 175 4.64 -12.54 7.24
N LYS A 176 4.66 -11.20 7.34
CA LYS A 176 5.82 -10.41 7.81
C LYS A 176 7.07 -10.51 6.92
N LYS A 177 6.91 -10.93 5.68
CA LYS A 177 7.96 -10.95 4.67
C LYS A 177 7.62 -9.94 3.58
N VAL A 178 8.64 -9.30 3.03
CA VAL A 178 8.54 -8.43 1.86
C VAL A 178 9.28 -9.09 0.72
N ILE A 179 8.62 -9.24 -0.42
CA ILE A 179 9.19 -9.85 -1.62
C ILE A 179 9.26 -8.78 -2.69
N LEU A 180 10.44 -8.59 -3.23
CA LEU A 180 10.79 -7.52 -4.15
C LEU A 180 11.32 -8.10 -5.46
N LEU A 181 10.67 -7.78 -6.57
CA LEU A 181 11.16 -8.02 -7.91
C LEU A 181 12.03 -6.83 -8.37
N GLY A 182 13.29 -7.09 -8.64
CA GLY A 182 14.20 -6.12 -9.23
C GLY A 182 14.34 -6.28 -10.74
N GLU A 183 15.44 -5.80 -11.32
CA GLU A 183 15.70 -5.91 -12.75
C GLU A 183 16.06 -7.33 -13.19
N ASP A 184 16.90 -8.02 -12.42
CA ASP A 184 17.50 -9.30 -12.77
C ASP A 184 17.44 -10.34 -11.62
N ASN A 185 16.84 -9.98 -10.51
CA ASN A 185 16.65 -10.88 -9.37
C ASN A 185 15.31 -10.60 -8.64
N ILE A 186 14.93 -11.58 -7.82
CA ILE A 186 13.89 -11.44 -6.81
C ILE A 186 14.51 -11.66 -5.44
N GLU A 187 14.08 -10.89 -4.47
CA GLU A 187 14.61 -10.89 -3.10
C GLU A 187 13.45 -10.99 -2.10
N ALA A 188 13.68 -11.70 -1.00
CA ALA A 188 12.76 -11.71 0.13
C ALA A 188 13.48 -11.21 1.38
N TYR A 189 12.80 -10.35 2.13
CA TYR A 189 13.27 -9.79 3.38
C TYR A 189 12.26 -10.07 4.50
N ASP A 190 12.75 -10.24 5.73
CA ASP A 190 11.88 -10.22 6.90
C ASP A 190 11.53 -8.77 7.30
N SER A 191 10.63 -8.61 8.27
CA SER A 191 10.22 -7.30 8.77
C SER A 191 11.32 -6.54 9.54
N ALA A 192 12.45 -7.19 9.85
CA ALA A 192 13.65 -6.57 10.41
C ALA A 192 14.66 -6.16 9.32
N GLY A 193 14.37 -6.43 8.05
CA GLY A 193 15.23 -6.11 6.91
C GLY A 193 16.33 -7.12 6.63
N ASN A 194 16.29 -8.32 7.22
CA ASN A 194 17.25 -9.37 6.89
C ASN A 194 16.86 -10.04 5.59
N LEU A 195 17.82 -10.21 4.69
CA LEU A 195 17.63 -10.96 3.46
C LEU A 195 17.42 -12.46 3.77
N LEU A 196 16.28 -13.00 3.39
CA LEU A 196 15.89 -14.40 3.59
C LEU A 196 16.25 -15.26 2.39
N ALA A 197 15.97 -14.78 1.19
CA ALA A 197 16.22 -15.49 -0.06
C ALA A 197 16.48 -14.53 -1.22
N THR A 198 17.19 -15.01 -2.24
CA THR A 198 17.37 -14.33 -3.52
C THR A 198 17.44 -15.36 -4.65
N ALA A 199 16.90 -15.02 -5.81
CA ALA A 199 17.02 -15.81 -7.02
C ALA A 199 17.17 -14.92 -8.24
N ALA A 200 17.98 -15.35 -9.23
CA ALA A 200 18.09 -14.67 -10.49
C ALA A 200 16.81 -14.89 -11.33
N VAL A 201 16.36 -13.82 -11.99
CA VAL A 201 15.17 -13.84 -12.84
C VAL A 201 15.41 -13.10 -14.15
N SER A 202 14.53 -13.30 -15.14
CA SER A 202 14.60 -12.55 -16.39
C SER A 202 14.20 -11.08 -16.16
N SER A 203 14.92 -10.16 -16.79
CA SER A 203 14.57 -8.73 -16.81
C SER A 203 13.25 -8.42 -17.57
N GLU A 204 12.73 -9.40 -18.33
CA GLU A 204 11.47 -9.27 -19.07
C GLU A 204 10.21 -9.43 -18.20
N TYR A 205 10.36 -9.89 -16.94
CA TYR A 205 9.22 -10.01 -16.05
C TYR A 205 8.72 -8.63 -15.61
N LEU A 206 7.39 -8.47 -15.70
CA LEU A 206 6.69 -7.22 -15.46
C LEU A 206 6.02 -7.19 -14.08
N ASP A 207 5.55 -8.35 -13.64
CA ASP A 207 4.79 -8.52 -12.39
C ASP A 207 4.97 -9.95 -11.86
N PHE A 208 4.58 -10.19 -10.61
CA PHE A 208 4.63 -11.50 -10.00
C PHE A 208 3.56 -11.69 -8.92
N VAL A 209 3.29 -12.95 -8.61
CA VAL A 209 2.50 -13.36 -7.44
C VAL A 209 3.31 -14.37 -6.64
N TYR A 210 3.40 -14.15 -5.32
CA TYR A 210 3.95 -15.11 -4.38
C TYR A 210 2.83 -15.96 -3.79
N LEU A 211 2.93 -17.27 -3.84
CA LEU A 211 1.93 -18.20 -3.33
C LEU A 211 2.56 -19.55 -3.00
N ASN A 212 2.39 -20.02 -1.76
CA ASN A 212 2.85 -21.34 -1.32
C ASN A 212 4.32 -21.60 -1.65
N ASP A 213 5.23 -20.75 -1.16
CA ASP A 213 6.66 -20.83 -1.34
C ASP A 213 7.10 -20.93 -2.82
N SER A 214 6.32 -20.31 -3.67
CA SER A 214 6.57 -20.22 -5.10
C SER A 214 6.27 -18.83 -5.62
N VAL A 215 7.06 -18.37 -6.58
CA VAL A 215 6.79 -17.13 -7.31
C VAL A 215 6.35 -17.49 -8.73
N TYR A 216 5.26 -16.87 -9.14
CA TYR A 216 4.74 -16.94 -10.51
C TYR A 216 4.97 -15.58 -11.15
N PHE A 217 5.78 -15.54 -12.20
CA PHE A 217 6.12 -14.32 -12.93
C PHE A 217 5.24 -14.16 -14.16
N LEU A 218 4.81 -12.93 -14.39
CA LEU A 218 4.17 -12.52 -15.63
C LEU A 218 5.21 -11.88 -16.55
N GLY A 219 5.53 -12.57 -17.63
CA GLY A 219 6.30 -12.04 -18.75
C GLY A 219 5.39 -11.54 -19.87
N LEU A 220 5.99 -11.04 -20.96
CA LEU A 220 5.24 -10.54 -22.12
C LEU A 220 4.45 -11.65 -22.84
N HIS A 221 4.94 -12.88 -22.83
CA HIS A 221 4.39 -14.01 -23.61
C HIS A 221 4.22 -15.29 -22.79
N GLU A 222 4.60 -15.29 -21.51
CA GLU A 222 4.64 -16.49 -20.69
C GLU A 222 4.36 -16.21 -19.21
N ILE A 223 3.97 -17.27 -18.51
CA ILE A 223 3.94 -17.29 -17.04
C ILE A 223 4.96 -18.34 -16.61
N ASN A 224 5.95 -17.92 -15.83
CA ASN A 224 6.98 -18.80 -15.28
C ASN A 224 6.81 -18.98 -13.79
N LYS A 225 7.18 -20.15 -13.30
CA LYS A 225 7.16 -20.50 -11.88
C LYS A 225 8.54 -20.92 -11.41
N ILE A 226 8.97 -20.40 -10.27
CA ILE A 226 10.12 -20.90 -9.51
C ILE A 226 9.70 -21.26 -8.09
N ALA A 227 10.35 -22.25 -7.48
CA ALA A 227 10.31 -22.45 -6.04
C ALA A 227 11.12 -21.31 -5.39
N PHE A 228 10.56 -20.71 -4.35
CA PHE A 228 11.16 -19.57 -3.66
C PHE A 228 10.85 -19.67 -2.17
N GLU A 229 11.57 -20.58 -1.50
CA GLU A 229 11.44 -20.81 -0.07
C GLU A 229 12.08 -19.67 0.71
N THR A 230 11.31 -19.07 1.66
CA THR A 230 11.71 -17.89 2.42
C THR A 230 11.54 -18.06 3.93
#